data_4a34cfccbe0b57bf23254b063d9a83f7
#
_entry.id   4a34cfccbe0b57bf23254b063d9a83f7
#
_cell.length_a   1.000
_cell.length_b   1.000
_cell.length_c   1.000
_cell.angle_alpha   90.00
_cell.angle_beta   90.00
_cell.angle_gamma   90.00
#
_symmetry.space_group_name_H-M   'P 1'
#
loop_
_entity.id
_entity.type
_entity.pdbx_description
1 polymer ?
#
loop_
_entity_poly.entity_id
_entity_poly.type
_entity_poly.pdbx_seq_one_letter_code
_entity_poly.pdbx_strand_id
1 'polypeptide(L)'
;MDIKRAKQEIEDTVKAYLAKDPLGEYAIPAIRQRPILLMGPPGIGKTQVMEQVARDCGVALVAYTITHHTRQSAVGLPFIRQRHYGDKDVSVTEYTMSEIIASVYAKMEATGLSEGILFIDEINCVSETLAPTMLQFLQCKTFGNQAVPAGWVIVAAGNPPEYNKSVRDFDIVTLDRVRRMDITPDLGVWKEYARAAHIHSAILSYLELHPQNFYQINADVDGTQFVTARGWEDLSNLLDTYETLGLKADEDLIRQYLQHQKIAEDFAAYLDLYYKYRDDYGVEEILAGQVKPAVYARLLQAPFDERLSLVSLLLSGLETRFAASRQADGVADACYAFLREAKKAFATLPDDLPDGPSTLFAQMIADYDTATQKKQASGLLSREERIIRLRAYAALREWEGELRRANAAGTQEAFDLLRNQFNALADARDAAQERASAALEAAFDFMEQAFEESQEMVVFVTELTLSPAAHAFITETGCERYFQYNKDLLLDHRKAALQRELNAEQQRSGGI
;
A
#
# COMPACT_ATOMS: atom_id res chain seq x y z
N MET A 1 17.97 1.84 -8.97
CA MET A 1 16.82 0.92 -9.24
C MET A 1 15.53 1.58 -8.80
N ASP A 2 14.39 1.17 -9.34
CA ASP A 2 13.09 1.64 -8.86
C ASP A 2 12.71 1.02 -7.51
N ILE A 3 11.68 1.59 -6.85
CA ILE A 3 11.25 1.17 -5.51
C ILE A 3 10.58 -0.22 -5.49
N LYS A 4 9.95 -0.66 -6.58
CA LYS A 4 9.33 -1.98 -6.72
C LYS A 4 10.40 -3.08 -6.74
N ARG A 5 11.46 -2.87 -7.50
CA ARG A 5 12.61 -3.78 -7.52
C ARG A 5 13.30 -3.83 -6.17
N ALA A 6 13.46 -2.68 -5.49
CA ALA A 6 14.01 -2.64 -4.15
C ALA A 6 13.15 -3.43 -3.14
N LYS A 7 11.82 -3.28 -3.20
CA LYS A 7 10.87 -4.06 -2.40
C LYS A 7 11.11 -5.56 -2.56
N GLN A 8 11.14 -6.06 -3.80
CA GLN A 8 11.36 -7.48 -4.09
C GLN A 8 12.70 -7.99 -3.53
N GLU A 9 13.76 -7.22 -3.74
CA GLU A 9 15.10 -7.57 -3.23
C GLU A 9 15.16 -7.62 -1.69
N ILE A 10 14.39 -6.77 -1.02
CA ILE A 10 14.29 -6.76 0.45
C ILE A 10 13.50 -7.98 0.91
N GLU A 11 12.36 -8.28 0.30
CA GLU A 11 11.55 -9.47 0.62
C GLU A 11 12.37 -10.75 0.47
N ASP A 12 13.07 -10.89 -0.64
CA ASP A 12 13.92 -12.07 -0.89
C ASP A 12 15.05 -12.16 0.14
N THR A 13 15.63 -11.01 0.53
CA THR A 13 16.66 -10.97 1.59
C THR A 13 16.11 -11.34 2.95
N VAL A 14 14.92 -10.83 3.31
CA VAL A 14 14.24 -11.17 4.57
C VAL A 14 13.96 -12.67 4.62
N LYS A 15 13.38 -13.25 3.56
CA LYS A 15 13.13 -14.69 3.44
C LYS A 15 14.42 -15.52 3.58
N ALA A 16 15.50 -15.07 2.91
CA ALA A 16 16.80 -15.76 2.98
C ALA A 16 17.44 -15.68 4.37
N TYR A 17 17.32 -14.54 5.06
CA TYR A 17 17.91 -14.34 6.39
C TYR A 17 17.11 -15.02 7.50
N LEU A 18 15.81 -15.25 7.29
CA LEU A 18 14.93 -15.96 8.22
C LEU A 18 14.81 -17.47 7.89
N ALA A 19 15.39 -17.92 6.78
CA ALA A 19 15.43 -19.34 6.44
C ALA A 19 16.18 -20.13 7.52
N LYS A 20 15.59 -21.27 7.94
CA LYS A 20 16.15 -22.16 8.96
C LYS A 20 16.68 -23.43 8.33
N ASP A 21 17.75 -23.95 8.89
CA ASP A 21 18.32 -25.24 8.55
C ASP A 21 17.48 -26.40 9.16
N PRO A 22 17.78 -27.67 8.84
CA PRO A 22 17.07 -28.81 9.42
C PRO A 22 17.17 -28.94 10.96
N LEU A 23 18.10 -28.22 11.60
CA LEU A 23 18.25 -28.18 13.06
C LEU A 23 17.43 -27.06 13.72
N GLY A 24 16.77 -26.21 12.88
CA GLY A 24 15.96 -25.07 13.34
C GLY A 24 16.76 -23.79 13.57
N GLU A 25 18.04 -23.76 13.26
CA GLU A 25 18.91 -22.58 13.35
C GLU A 25 18.83 -21.77 12.04
N TYR A 26 19.09 -20.45 12.12
CA TYR A 26 19.12 -19.62 10.91
C TYR A 26 20.27 -20.05 9.98
N ALA A 27 19.95 -20.41 8.75
CA ALA A 27 20.91 -20.87 7.74
C ALA A 27 22.05 -19.87 7.52
N ILE A 28 21.74 -18.57 7.64
CA ILE A 28 22.74 -17.49 7.63
C ILE A 28 22.79 -16.89 9.04
N PRO A 29 23.87 -17.13 9.80
CA PRO A 29 24.01 -16.57 11.15
C PRO A 29 23.89 -15.05 11.18
N ALA A 30 23.25 -14.49 12.21
CA ALA A 30 22.92 -13.06 12.31
C ALA A 30 24.13 -12.15 12.07
N ILE A 31 25.35 -12.54 12.48
CA ILE A 31 26.58 -11.77 12.29
C ILE A 31 27.02 -11.70 10.81
N ARG A 32 26.57 -12.63 9.97
CA ARG A 32 26.87 -12.66 8.53
C ARG A 32 25.76 -12.04 7.67
N GLN A 33 24.65 -11.70 8.28
CA GLN A 33 23.56 -11.00 7.61
C GLN A 33 23.91 -9.52 7.47
N ARG A 34 24.25 -9.08 6.27
CA ARG A 34 24.54 -7.66 6.00
C ARG A 34 23.27 -6.81 6.15
N PRO A 35 23.29 -5.72 6.92
CA PRO A 35 22.18 -4.76 6.91
C PRO A 35 21.94 -4.20 5.51
N ILE A 36 20.68 -3.95 5.16
CA ILE A 36 20.33 -3.30 3.91
C ILE A 36 20.40 -1.78 4.13
N LEU A 37 20.99 -1.05 3.19
CA LEU A 37 21.03 0.40 3.20
C LEU A 37 20.35 0.96 1.94
N LEU A 38 19.19 1.58 2.14
CA LEU A 38 18.41 2.22 1.08
C LEU A 38 18.85 3.68 0.95
N MET A 39 19.44 4.02 -0.19
CA MET A 39 19.80 5.40 -0.50
C MET A 39 18.91 5.92 -1.61
N GLY A 40 18.23 7.04 -1.37
CA GLY A 40 17.36 7.63 -2.38
C GLY A 40 16.75 8.95 -1.93
N PRO A 41 16.22 9.74 -2.88
CA PRO A 41 15.67 11.07 -2.58
C PRO A 41 14.49 11.00 -1.60
N PRO A 42 14.13 12.12 -0.96
CA PRO A 42 13.02 12.18 -0.02
C PRO A 42 11.68 11.97 -0.73
N GLY A 43 10.68 11.45 -0.01
CA GLY A 43 9.30 11.34 -0.50
C GLY A 43 9.04 10.27 -1.57
N ILE A 44 9.94 9.28 -1.76
CA ILE A 44 9.78 8.18 -2.73
C ILE A 44 9.17 6.90 -2.12
N GLY A 45 8.73 6.93 -0.87
CA GLY A 45 8.03 5.79 -0.23
C GLY A 45 8.91 4.78 0.48
N LYS A 46 10.18 5.10 0.85
CA LYS A 46 11.09 4.17 1.54
C LYS A 46 10.48 3.52 2.79
N THR A 47 9.81 4.30 3.64
CA THR A 47 9.18 3.82 4.87
C THR A 47 7.95 2.96 4.57
N GLN A 48 7.10 3.37 3.62
CA GLN A 48 5.89 2.63 3.21
C GLN A 48 6.24 1.25 2.63
N VAL A 49 7.33 1.15 1.87
CA VAL A 49 7.81 -0.14 1.36
C VAL A 49 8.17 -1.09 2.49
N MET A 50 8.73 -0.61 3.61
CA MET A 50 9.03 -1.46 4.76
C MET A 50 7.77 -2.02 5.41
N GLU A 51 6.70 -1.24 5.50
CA GLU A 51 5.41 -1.70 5.99
C GLU A 51 4.81 -2.80 5.09
N GLN A 52 4.92 -2.62 3.76
CA GLN A 52 4.49 -3.62 2.80
C GLN A 52 5.31 -4.92 2.92
N VAL A 53 6.64 -4.82 2.92
CA VAL A 53 7.54 -5.98 3.06
C VAL A 53 7.26 -6.75 4.36
N ALA A 54 7.10 -6.05 5.48
CA ALA A 54 6.82 -6.69 6.75
C ALA A 54 5.49 -7.47 6.72
N ARG A 55 4.47 -6.89 6.09
CA ARG A 55 3.16 -7.52 5.90
C ARG A 55 3.24 -8.74 4.98
N ASP A 56 3.88 -8.58 3.83
CA ASP A 56 3.98 -9.62 2.80
C ASP A 56 4.83 -10.82 3.28
N CYS A 57 5.83 -10.55 4.13
CA CYS A 57 6.64 -11.58 4.78
C CYS A 57 6.02 -12.13 6.08
N GLY A 58 4.95 -11.52 6.61
CA GLY A 58 4.30 -11.92 7.85
C GLY A 58 5.16 -11.70 9.11
N VAL A 59 6.05 -10.70 9.10
CA VAL A 59 6.99 -10.39 10.18
C VAL A 59 6.66 -9.05 10.86
N ALA A 60 7.16 -8.86 12.08
CA ALA A 60 6.99 -7.59 12.80
C ALA A 60 7.83 -6.48 12.18
N LEU A 61 7.37 -5.22 12.29
CA LEU A 61 8.12 -4.03 11.90
C LEU A 61 8.30 -3.09 13.10
N VAL A 62 9.54 -2.70 13.35
CA VAL A 62 9.89 -1.56 14.17
C VAL A 62 10.52 -0.50 13.27
N ALA A 63 9.84 0.62 13.07
CA ALA A 63 10.37 1.78 12.34
C ALA A 63 10.85 2.82 13.33
N TYR A 64 12.10 3.25 13.18
CA TYR A 64 12.78 4.12 14.12
C TYR A 64 13.51 5.24 13.38
N THR A 65 13.13 6.50 13.66
CA THR A 65 13.80 7.66 13.09
C THR A 65 14.90 8.15 14.06
N ILE A 66 16.14 8.15 13.58
CA ILE A 66 17.32 8.36 14.46
C ILE A 66 17.65 9.81 14.72
N THR A 67 17.16 10.77 13.93
CA THR A 67 17.54 12.20 13.97
C THR A 67 17.30 12.90 15.29
N HIS A 68 16.30 12.48 16.05
CA HIS A 68 15.94 13.08 17.34
C HIS A 68 16.65 12.47 18.54
N HIS A 69 17.53 11.48 18.29
CA HIS A 69 18.17 10.73 19.35
C HIS A 69 19.56 11.27 19.70
N THR A 70 19.81 11.36 21.01
CA THR A 70 21.15 11.57 21.55
C THR A 70 21.89 10.23 21.67
N ARG A 71 23.21 10.28 21.82
CA ARG A 71 23.98 9.07 22.09
C ARG A 71 23.46 8.30 23.32
N GLN A 72 22.99 9.02 24.35
CA GLN A 72 22.48 8.42 25.59
C GLN A 72 21.16 7.69 25.41
N SER A 73 20.22 8.21 24.61
CA SER A 73 18.96 7.55 24.33
C SER A 73 19.16 6.35 23.39
N ALA A 74 20.02 6.48 22.39
CA ALA A 74 20.29 5.41 21.43
C ALA A 74 21.08 4.22 22.02
N VAL A 75 22.10 4.49 22.86
CA VAL A 75 23.01 3.46 23.40
C VAL A 75 22.60 2.98 24.80
N GLY A 76 21.90 3.83 25.54
CA GLY A 76 21.60 3.63 26.97
C GLY A 76 22.50 4.47 27.88
N LEU A 77 22.11 4.55 29.14
CA LEU A 77 22.86 5.27 30.17
C LEU A 77 23.88 4.34 30.83
N PRO A 78 25.14 4.78 31.05
CA PRO A 78 26.11 4.00 31.78
C PRO A 78 25.74 3.95 33.26
N PHE A 79 25.89 2.78 33.87
CA PHE A 79 25.78 2.60 35.31
C PHE A 79 26.88 1.66 35.81
N ILE A 80 27.27 1.80 37.07
CA ILE A 80 28.31 0.99 37.69
C ILE A 80 27.67 -0.20 38.36
N ARG A 81 28.16 -1.42 38.02
CA ARG A 81 27.76 -2.67 38.65
C ARG A 81 28.98 -3.37 39.23
N GLN A 82 28.86 -3.84 40.46
CA GLN A 82 29.87 -4.72 41.05
C GLN A 82 29.74 -6.12 40.48
N ARG A 83 30.84 -6.66 39.96
CA ARG A 83 30.94 -8.06 39.49
C ARG A 83 32.09 -8.77 40.16
N HIS A 84 31.87 -10.00 40.48
CA HIS A 84 32.86 -10.89 41.05
C HIS A 84 33.51 -11.75 39.95
N TYR A 85 34.83 -11.64 39.81
CA TYR A 85 35.60 -12.41 38.84
C TYR A 85 36.71 -13.15 39.59
N GLY A 86 36.51 -14.48 39.79
CA GLY A 86 37.41 -15.28 40.65
C GLY A 86 37.39 -14.73 42.08
N ASP A 87 38.54 -14.34 42.60
CA ASP A 87 38.68 -13.81 43.97
C ASP A 87 38.67 -12.28 44.06
N LYS A 88 38.24 -11.59 42.98
CA LYS A 88 38.29 -10.12 42.92
C LYS A 88 36.91 -9.50 42.63
N ASP A 89 36.52 -8.53 43.46
CA ASP A 89 35.44 -7.63 43.22
C ASP A 89 35.88 -6.49 42.34
N VAL A 90 35.23 -6.33 41.18
CA VAL A 90 35.53 -5.33 40.17
C VAL A 90 34.28 -4.51 39.84
N SER A 91 34.44 -3.21 39.82
CA SER A 91 33.39 -2.30 39.31
C SER A 91 33.44 -2.30 37.78
N VAL A 92 32.34 -2.68 37.17
CA VAL A 92 32.19 -2.72 35.71
C VAL A 92 31.16 -1.69 35.30
N THR A 93 31.44 -0.95 34.23
CA THR A 93 30.45 -0.07 33.60
C THR A 93 29.58 -0.90 32.68
N GLU A 94 28.28 -0.93 32.96
CA GLU A 94 27.27 -1.49 32.09
C GLU A 94 26.37 -0.36 31.56
N TYR A 95 25.61 -0.64 30.50
CA TYR A 95 24.66 0.31 29.95
C TYR A 95 23.23 -0.20 30.14
N THR A 96 22.29 0.70 30.41
CA THR A 96 20.86 0.35 30.34
C THR A 96 20.50 -0.09 28.92
N MET A 97 19.40 -0.78 28.74
CA MET A 97 18.98 -1.20 27.42
C MET A 97 18.76 0.01 26.51
N SER A 98 19.29 -0.07 25.29
CA SER A 98 19.02 0.88 24.24
C SER A 98 17.52 0.99 23.95
N GLU A 99 17.00 2.20 23.75
CA GLU A 99 15.61 2.42 23.37
C GLU A 99 15.26 1.71 22.05
N ILE A 100 16.20 1.68 21.10
CA ILE A 100 16.05 0.97 19.83
C ILE A 100 15.84 -0.52 20.05
N ILE A 101 16.66 -1.14 20.90
CA ILE A 101 16.54 -2.59 21.22
C ILE A 101 15.31 -2.85 22.08
N ALA A 102 15.00 -1.96 23.04
CA ALA A 102 13.79 -2.07 23.86
C ALA A 102 12.50 -2.04 23.02
N SER A 103 12.46 -1.19 21.98
CA SER A 103 11.31 -1.14 21.07
C SER A 103 11.11 -2.45 20.28
N VAL A 104 12.19 -3.15 19.96
CA VAL A 104 12.12 -4.49 19.34
C VAL A 104 11.46 -5.49 20.30
N TYR A 105 11.91 -5.55 21.56
CA TYR A 105 11.33 -6.45 22.57
C TYR A 105 9.86 -6.10 22.86
N ALA A 106 9.54 -4.82 23.01
CA ALA A 106 8.17 -4.36 23.19
C ALA A 106 7.25 -4.77 22.03
N LYS A 107 7.77 -4.68 20.79
CA LYS A 107 7.04 -5.14 19.61
C LYS A 107 6.82 -6.65 19.59
N MET A 108 7.83 -7.42 19.95
CA MET A 108 7.72 -8.89 20.09
C MET A 108 6.65 -9.27 21.11
N GLU A 109 6.65 -8.62 22.26
CA GLU A 109 5.65 -8.86 23.31
C GLU A 109 4.22 -8.48 22.86
N ALA A 110 4.08 -7.32 22.25
CA ALA A 110 2.77 -6.82 21.79
C ALA A 110 2.16 -7.66 20.66
N THR A 111 3.00 -8.19 19.74
CA THR A 111 2.54 -8.92 18.56
C THR A 111 2.58 -10.44 18.73
N GLY A 112 3.45 -10.95 19.59
CA GLY A 112 3.77 -12.37 19.70
C GLY A 112 4.63 -12.90 18.56
N LEU A 113 5.18 -12.02 17.70
CA LEU A 113 6.07 -12.37 16.60
C LEU A 113 7.52 -12.28 17.06
N SER A 114 8.29 -13.37 16.90
CA SER A 114 9.71 -13.43 17.24
C SER A 114 10.63 -12.92 16.13
N GLU A 115 10.11 -12.80 14.91
CA GLU A 115 10.87 -12.40 13.72
C GLU A 115 10.37 -11.04 13.21
N GLY A 116 11.29 -10.21 12.71
CA GLY A 116 10.93 -8.85 12.31
C GLY A 116 11.97 -8.10 11.50
N ILE A 117 11.59 -6.88 11.12
CA ILE A 117 12.46 -5.89 10.49
C ILE A 117 12.64 -4.73 11.48
N LEU A 118 13.90 -4.39 11.77
CA LEU A 118 14.25 -3.15 12.42
C LEU A 118 14.65 -2.15 11.33
N PHE A 119 13.75 -1.22 11.03
CA PHE A 119 13.96 -0.17 10.05
C PHE A 119 14.46 1.10 10.75
N ILE A 120 15.62 1.59 10.34
CA ILE A 120 16.24 2.82 10.87
C ILE A 120 16.24 3.87 9.78
N ASP A 121 15.35 4.85 9.90
CA ASP A 121 15.27 5.95 8.94
C ASP A 121 16.23 7.08 9.26
N GLU A 122 16.64 7.79 8.20
CA GLU A 122 17.56 8.94 8.24
C GLU A 122 18.93 8.64 8.88
N ILE A 123 19.44 7.43 8.66
CA ILE A 123 20.68 6.93 9.29
C ILE A 123 21.90 7.82 9.07
N ASN A 124 21.95 8.61 8.02
CA ASN A 124 23.04 9.51 7.69
C ASN A 124 22.79 10.98 8.09
N CYS A 125 21.67 11.26 8.78
CA CYS A 125 21.36 12.55 9.38
C CYS A 125 21.68 12.63 10.89
N VAL A 126 22.38 11.62 11.42
CA VAL A 126 22.73 11.54 12.85
C VAL A 126 23.79 12.55 13.25
N SER A 127 23.78 12.96 14.52
CA SER A 127 24.81 13.84 15.08
C SER A 127 26.21 13.23 14.98
N GLU A 128 27.23 14.09 14.96
CA GLU A 128 28.65 13.65 14.90
C GLU A 128 29.04 12.67 16.01
N THR A 129 28.47 12.86 17.18
CA THR A 129 28.76 12.03 18.35
C THR A 129 28.09 10.68 18.30
N LEU A 130 26.98 10.57 17.56
CA LEU A 130 26.20 9.33 17.44
C LEU A 130 26.60 8.50 16.20
N ALA A 131 27.03 9.14 15.11
CA ALA A 131 27.35 8.48 13.84
C ALA A 131 28.28 7.26 13.99
N PRO A 132 29.44 7.34 14.67
CA PRO A 132 30.32 6.16 14.83
C PRO A 132 29.65 5.00 15.54
N THR A 133 28.80 5.30 16.52
CA THR A 133 28.08 4.27 17.28
C THR A 133 27.01 3.60 16.43
N MET A 134 26.29 4.36 15.58
CA MET A 134 25.31 3.80 14.66
C MET A 134 25.96 2.94 13.57
N LEU A 135 27.12 3.35 13.06
CA LEU A 135 27.87 2.55 12.10
C LEU A 135 28.34 1.22 12.74
N GLN A 136 28.84 1.28 14.00
CA GLN A 136 29.17 0.08 14.75
C GLN A 136 27.94 -0.81 14.98
N PHE A 137 26.79 -0.21 15.29
CA PHE A 137 25.55 -0.95 15.46
C PHE A 137 25.14 -1.68 14.18
N LEU A 138 25.21 -1.04 13.02
CA LEU A 138 24.92 -1.71 11.73
C LEU A 138 25.85 -2.91 11.49
N GLN A 139 27.12 -2.82 11.92
CA GLN A 139 28.10 -3.88 11.73
C GLN A 139 27.91 -5.05 12.71
N CYS A 140 27.74 -4.73 13.99
CA CYS A 140 27.77 -5.71 15.08
C CYS A 140 26.36 -6.13 15.55
N LYS A 141 25.33 -5.38 15.16
CA LYS A 141 23.94 -5.53 15.63
C LYS A 141 23.81 -5.42 17.17
N THR A 142 24.73 -4.66 17.81
CA THR A 142 24.75 -4.50 19.24
C THR A 142 24.95 -3.04 19.65
N PHE A 143 24.34 -2.66 20.77
CA PHE A 143 24.69 -1.46 21.51
C PHE A 143 25.28 -1.88 22.87
N GLY A 144 26.57 -1.59 23.09
CA GLY A 144 27.26 -2.06 24.28
C GLY A 144 27.20 -3.59 24.41
N ASN A 145 26.60 -4.08 25.48
CA ASN A 145 26.37 -5.51 25.74
C ASN A 145 24.99 -6.03 25.31
N GLN A 146 24.18 -5.19 24.69
CA GLN A 146 22.84 -5.53 24.25
C GLN A 146 22.83 -5.83 22.76
N ALA A 147 22.32 -6.99 22.36
CA ALA A 147 22.19 -7.40 20.96
C ALA A 147 20.74 -7.31 20.49
N VAL A 148 20.57 -7.01 19.21
CA VAL A 148 19.28 -7.19 18.52
C VAL A 148 18.94 -8.68 18.54
N PRO A 149 17.70 -9.09 18.90
CA PRO A 149 17.32 -10.50 18.92
C PRO A 149 17.58 -11.19 17.57
N ALA A 150 17.94 -12.48 17.62
CA ALA A 150 18.01 -13.30 16.42
C ALA A 150 16.65 -13.32 15.70
N GLY A 151 16.65 -13.33 14.37
CA GLY A 151 15.41 -13.24 13.57
C GLY A 151 14.98 -11.79 13.24
N TRP A 152 15.77 -10.79 13.65
CA TRP A 152 15.52 -9.40 13.27
C TRP A 152 16.51 -8.93 12.20
N VAL A 153 15.96 -8.55 11.04
CA VAL A 153 16.72 -8.02 9.89
C VAL A 153 16.82 -6.51 10.03
N ILE A 154 18.04 -5.97 9.92
CA ILE A 154 18.25 -4.52 9.96
C ILE A 154 18.18 -3.96 8.54
N VAL A 155 17.31 -2.96 8.35
CA VAL A 155 17.21 -2.14 7.15
C VAL A 155 17.40 -0.69 7.57
N ALA A 156 18.31 0.01 6.95
CA ALA A 156 18.53 1.44 7.17
C ALA A 156 18.17 2.23 5.92
N ALA A 157 17.71 3.46 6.07
CA ALA A 157 17.47 4.38 4.97
C ALA A 157 18.17 5.70 5.18
N GLY A 158 18.58 6.32 4.08
CA GLY A 158 19.19 7.64 4.07
C GLY A 158 18.87 8.42 2.80
N ASN A 159 19.13 9.71 2.82
CA ASN A 159 19.02 10.58 1.66
C ASN A 159 20.41 10.92 1.14
N PRO A 160 20.62 11.03 -0.18
CA PRO A 160 21.87 11.53 -0.74
C PRO A 160 22.16 12.97 -0.30
N PRO A 161 23.47 13.37 -0.23
CA PRO A 161 23.87 14.71 0.26
C PRO A 161 23.29 15.89 -0.53
N GLU A 162 22.97 15.69 -1.80
CA GLU A 162 22.37 16.72 -2.66
C GLU A 162 20.99 17.19 -2.17
N TYR A 163 20.28 16.36 -1.38
CA TYR A 163 18.92 16.65 -0.89
C TYR A 163 18.91 17.16 0.56
N ASN A 164 20.00 17.00 1.30
CA ASN A 164 20.07 17.44 2.68
C ASN A 164 21.51 17.77 3.07
N LYS A 165 21.78 19.06 3.35
CA LYS A 165 23.11 19.56 3.73
C LYS A 165 23.64 19.01 5.06
N SER A 166 22.78 18.47 5.91
CA SER A 166 23.15 17.87 7.19
C SER A 166 23.58 16.40 7.07
N VAL A 167 23.50 15.84 5.86
CA VAL A 167 23.82 14.44 5.57
C VAL A 167 25.32 14.24 5.47
N ARG A 168 25.77 13.08 5.93
CA ARG A 168 27.17 12.62 5.81
C ARG A 168 27.27 11.46 4.84
N ASP A 169 28.35 11.44 4.11
CA ASP A 169 28.73 10.27 3.29
C ASP A 169 29.26 9.15 4.19
N PHE A 170 28.92 7.93 3.81
CA PHE A 170 29.49 6.73 4.44
C PHE A 170 30.88 6.45 3.88
N ASP A 171 31.79 6.07 4.75
CA ASP A 171 33.11 5.61 4.35
C ASP A 171 33.06 4.23 3.67
N ILE A 172 34.14 3.89 2.96
CA ILE A 172 34.24 2.61 2.23
C ILE A 172 34.15 1.42 3.18
N VAL A 173 34.65 1.54 4.42
CA VAL A 173 34.63 0.48 5.42
C VAL A 173 33.20 0.15 5.85
N THR A 174 32.35 1.14 5.96
CA THR A 174 30.92 1.00 6.25
C THR A 174 30.19 0.41 5.06
N LEU A 175 30.44 0.95 3.85
CA LEU A 175 29.79 0.49 2.63
C LEU A 175 30.10 -0.96 2.30
N ASP A 176 31.29 -1.45 2.61
CA ASP A 176 31.66 -2.87 2.42
C ASP A 176 30.87 -3.83 3.34
N ARG A 177 30.31 -3.33 4.43
CA ARG A 177 29.60 -4.13 5.44
C ARG A 177 28.08 -4.08 5.34
N VAL A 178 27.55 -3.24 4.47
CA VAL A 178 26.12 -3.11 4.19
C VAL A 178 25.80 -3.57 2.78
N ARG A 179 24.53 -3.86 2.49
CA ARG A 179 24.01 -4.07 1.16
C ARG A 179 23.33 -2.79 0.70
N ARG A 180 24.06 -1.94 -0.04
CA ARG A 180 23.55 -0.66 -0.53
C ARG A 180 22.64 -0.84 -1.74
N MET A 181 21.50 -0.16 -1.71
CA MET A 181 20.53 -0.07 -2.81
C MET A 181 20.25 1.41 -3.09
N ASP A 182 20.61 1.89 -4.28
CA ASP A 182 20.33 3.26 -4.71
C ASP A 182 18.99 3.29 -5.45
N ILE A 183 18.03 4.04 -4.89
CA ILE A 183 16.65 4.10 -5.37
C ILE A 183 16.43 5.42 -6.09
N THR A 184 15.78 5.35 -7.25
CA THR A 184 15.40 6.50 -8.08
C THR A 184 13.89 6.58 -8.23
N PRO A 185 13.30 7.79 -8.30
CA PRO A 185 11.88 7.96 -8.60
C PRO A 185 11.55 7.38 -9.99
N ASP A 186 10.44 6.69 -10.07
CA ASP A 186 9.89 6.17 -11.33
C ASP A 186 8.38 6.35 -11.33
N LEU A 187 7.86 7.12 -12.29
CA LEU A 187 6.42 7.42 -12.40
C LEU A 187 5.62 6.16 -12.74
N GLY A 188 6.13 5.29 -13.63
CA GLY A 188 5.43 4.07 -14.04
C GLY A 188 5.19 3.15 -12.85
N VAL A 189 6.24 2.91 -12.06
CA VAL A 189 6.17 2.11 -10.84
C VAL A 189 5.28 2.78 -9.78
N TRP A 190 5.39 4.11 -9.63
CA TRP A 190 4.53 4.82 -8.68
C TRP A 190 3.06 4.76 -9.09
N LYS A 191 2.73 4.82 -10.38
CA LYS A 191 1.36 4.67 -10.87
C LYS A 191 0.74 3.30 -10.55
N GLU A 192 1.52 2.22 -10.59
CA GLU A 192 1.02 0.90 -10.15
C GLU A 192 0.59 0.93 -8.67
N TYR A 193 1.44 1.51 -7.83
CA TYR A 193 1.10 1.75 -6.42
C TYR A 193 -0.09 2.67 -6.25
N ALA A 194 -0.11 3.80 -6.98
CA ALA A 194 -1.13 4.83 -6.88
C ALA A 194 -2.53 4.30 -7.21
N ARG A 195 -2.66 3.42 -8.22
CA ARG A 195 -3.92 2.72 -8.54
C ARG A 195 -4.35 1.81 -7.39
N ALA A 196 -3.44 1.03 -6.83
CA ALA A 196 -3.73 0.15 -5.69
C ALA A 196 -4.05 0.92 -4.40
N ALA A 197 -3.48 2.13 -4.23
CA ALA A 197 -3.72 3.01 -3.09
C ALA A 197 -4.93 3.94 -3.27
N HIS A 198 -5.61 3.87 -4.44
CA HIS A 198 -6.74 4.73 -4.80
C HIS A 198 -6.37 6.23 -4.77
N ILE A 199 -5.23 6.60 -5.37
CA ILE A 199 -4.85 7.99 -5.56
C ILE A 199 -5.85 8.68 -6.48
N HIS A 200 -6.22 9.92 -6.13
CA HIS A 200 -7.23 10.70 -6.84
C HIS A 200 -6.98 10.76 -8.34
N SER A 201 -8.00 10.42 -9.13
CA SER A 201 -7.87 10.21 -10.57
C SER A 201 -7.44 11.44 -11.35
N ALA A 202 -7.76 12.67 -10.89
CA ALA A 202 -7.25 13.90 -11.49
C ALA A 202 -5.71 13.97 -11.41
N ILE A 203 -5.09 13.48 -10.35
CA ILE A 203 -3.64 13.43 -10.21
C ILE A 203 -3.03 12.44 -11.21
N LEU A 204 -3.61 11.24 -11.30
CA LEU A 204 -3.15 10.22 -12.25
C LEU A 204 -3.26 10.70 -13.71
N SER A 205 -4.39 11.29 -14.05
CA SER A 205 -4.64 11.85 -15.37
C SER A 205 -3.71 13.03 -15.70
N TYR A 206 -3.50 13.94 -14.76
CA TYR A 206 -2.55 15.04 -14.92
C TYR A 206 -1.12 14.55 -15.14
N LEU A 207 -0.68 13.55 -14.38
CA LEU A 207 0.66 12.98 -14.51
C LEU A 207 0.83 12.09 -15.76
N GLU A 208 -0.26 11.66 -16.39
CA GLU A 208 -0.23 11.05 -17.72
C GLU A 208 0.13 12.08 -18.79
N LEU A 209 -0.48 13.25 -18.72
CA LEU A 209 -0.23 14.37 -19.64
C LEU A 209 1.13 15.04 -19.38
N HIS A 210 1.52 15.13 -18.10
CA HIS A 210 2.71 15.86 -17.65
C HIS A 210 3.64 14.99 -16.79
N PRO A 211 4.20 13.89 -17.34
CA PRO A 211 5.01 12.93 -16.57
C PRO A 211 6.24 13.56 -15.91
N GLN A 212 6.78 14.65 -16.50
CA GLN A 212 7.92 15.40 -15.94
C GLN A 212 7.59 16.09 -14.62
N ASN A 213 6.31 16.32 -14.30
CA ASN A 213 5.87 17.02 -13.09
C ASN A 213 5.71 16.07 -11.89
N PHE A 214 5.99 14.77 -12.06
CA PHE A 214 5.88 13.79 -10.98
C PHE A 214 6.87 14.02 -9.84
N TYR A 215 8.13 14.23 -10.19
CA TYR A 215 9.20 14.39 -9.22
C TYR A 215 10.21 15.42 -9.70
N GLN A 216 10.28 16.55 -9.01
CA GLN A 216 11.24 17.62 -9.30
C GLN A 216 11.74 18.22 -7.99
N ILE A 217 13.04 18.52 -7.94
CA ILE A 217 13.67 19.28 -6.86
C ILE A 217 14.59 20.29 -7.51
N ASN A 218 14.22 21.56 -7.45
CA ASN A 218 14.93 22.66 -8.05
C ASN A 218 15.37 23.63 -6.94
N ALA A 219 16.65 23.84 -6.81
CA ALA A 219 17.20 24.87 -5.90
C ALA A 219 17.68 26.06 -6.73
N ASP A 220 17.09 27.20 -6.49
CA ASP A 220 17.49 28.48 -7.10
C ASP A 220 17.78 29.56 -6.05
N VAL A 221 17.97 30.81 -6.49
CA VAL A 221 18.30 31.94 -5.62
C VAL A 221 17.16 32.30 -4.67
N ASP A 222 15.92 32.01 -5.08
CA ASP A 222 14.70 32.37 -4.34
C ASP A 222 14.26 31.27 -3.36
N GLY A 223 14.93 30.11 -3.39
CA GLY A 223 14.67 28.99 -2.48
C GLY A 223 14.64 27.62 -3.17
N THR A 224 14.20 26.61 -2.43
CA THR A 224 14.04 25.25 -2.97
C THR A 224 12.58 25.03 -3.32
N GLN A 225 12.31 24.79 -4.60
CA GLN A 225 10.99 24.37 -5.08
C GLN A 225 11.03 22.86 -5.35
N PHE A 226 10.00 22.14 -4.91
CA PHE A 226 9.99 20.69 -5.10
C PHE A 226 8.59 20.11 -5.20
N VAL A 227 8.51 19.00 -5.92
CA VAL A 227 7.36 18.09 -5.96
C VAL A 227 7.88 16.68 -5.76
N THR A 228 7.21 15.91 -4.92
CA THR A 228 7.57 14.52 -4.61
C THR A 228 6.36 13.61 -4.68
N ALA A 229 6.57 12.30 -4.77
CA ALA A 229 5.49 11.31 -4.73
C ALA A 229 4.64 11.44 -3.45
N ARG A 230 5.24 11.74 -2.30
CA ARG A 230 4.53 12.01 -1.04
C ARG A 230 3.62 13.23 -1.15
N GLY A 231 4.08 14.32 -1.78
CA GLY A 231 3.26 15.53 -1.98
C GLY A 231 1.99 15.23 -2.78
N TRP A 232 2.10 14.43 -3.83
CA TRP A 232 0.94 13.97 -4.61
C TRP A 232 -0.01 13.07 -3.82
N GLU A 233 0.51 12.15 -3.02
CA GLU A 233 -0.29 11.26 -2.18
C GLU A 233 -1.03 12.00 -1.06
N ASP A 234 -0.34 12.91 -0.38
CA ASP A 234 -0.94 13.73 0.68
C ASP A 234 -2.02 14.65 0.11
N LEU A 235 -1.78 15.25 -1.06
CA LEU A 235 -2.78 16.05 -1.78
C LEU A 235 -3.99 15.20 -2.19
N SER A 236 -3.77 13.97 -2.69
CA SER A 236 -4.85 13.03 -3.03
C SER A 236 -5.78 12.79 -1.85
N ASN A 237 -5.22 12.43 -0.69
CA ASN A 237 -6.02 12.17 0.52
C ASN A 237 -6.87 13.39 0.93
N LEU A 238 -6.34 14.58 0.71
CA LEU A 238 -7.07 15.81 0.99
C LEU A 238 -8.19 16.05 -0.03
N LEU A 239 -7.93 15.88 -1.33
CA LEU A 239 -8.91 16.04 -2.40
C LEU A 239 -10.10 15.11 -2.21
N ASP A 240 -9.87 13.82 -1.92
CA ASP A 240 -10.93 12.85 -1.63
C ASP A 240 -11.78 13.26 -0.43
N THR A 241 -11.14 13.79 0.62
CA THR A 241 -11.84 14.29 1.80
C THR A 241 -12.64 15.55 1.47
N TYR A 242 -12.07 16.47 0.67
CA TYR A 242 -12.74 17.70 0.25
C TYR A 242 -13.96 17.40 -0.62
N GLU A 243 -13.87 16.44 -1.55
CA GLU A 243 -15.03 15.98 -2.33
C GLU A 243 -16.14 15.45 -1.43
N THR A 244 -15.80 14.62 -0.44
CA THR A 244 -16.78 14.09 0.53
C THR A 244 -17.47 15.19 1.33
N LEU A 245 -16.76 16.27 1.65
CA LEU A 245 -17.26 17.42 2.40
C LEU A 245 -17.89 18.52 1.53
N GLY A 246 -17.83 18.39 0.20
CA GLY A 246 -18.28 19.40 -0.75
C GLY A 246 -17.43 20.68 -0.74
N LEU A 247 -16.16 20.57 -0.33
CA LEU A 247 -15.19 21.66 -0.33
C LEU A 247 -14.42 21.69 -1.65
N LYS A 248 -13.89 22.88 -2.02
CA LYS A 248 -13.04 23.03 -3.20
C LYS A 248 -11.61 23.30 -2.78
N ALA A 249 -10.67 22.64 -3.45
CA ALA A 249 -9.26 22.93 -3.34
C ALA A 249 -8.91 24.07 -4.30
N ASP A 250 -8.27 25.10 -3.81
CA ASP A 250 -7.75 26.22 -4.59
C ASP A 250 -6.23 26.09 -4.82
N GLU A 251 -5.68 26.99 -5.64
CA GLU A 251 -4.24 27.03 -5.95
C GLU A 251 -3.37 27.17 -4.70
N ASP A 252 -3.77 28.01 -3.74
CA ASP A 252 -3.00 28.25 -2.52
C ASP A 252 -2.91 27.00 -1.66
N LEU A 253 -3.99 26.21 -1.59
CA LEU A 253 -4.00 24.92 -0.92
C LEU A 253 -3.09 23.92 -1.62
N ILE A 254 -3.22 23.78 -2.94
CA ILE A 254 -2.41 22.85 -3.75
C ILE A 254 -0.91 23.17 -3.59
N ARG A 255 -0.55 24.45 -3.59
CA ARG A 255 0.84 24.90 -3.40
C ARG A 255 1.42 24.52 -2.04
N GLN A 256 0.62 24.32 -1.01
CA GLN A 256 1.11 23.85 0.30
C GLN A 256 1.61 22.39 0.25
N TYR A 257 1.09 21.59 -0.67
CA TYR A 257 1.50 20.19 -0.90
C TYR A 257 2.54 20.04 -2.00
N LEU A 258 2.30 20.73 -3.13
CA LEU A 258 3.21 20.79 -4.26
C LEU A 258 4.02 22.10 -4.15
N GLN A 259 5.12 22.06 -3.42
CA GLN A 259 5.93 23.25 -3.15
C GLN A 259 6.78 23.68 -4.35
N HIS A 260 6.14 23.67 -5.53
CA HIS A 260 6.65 24.11 -6.81
C HIS A 260 5.58 24.96 -7.50
N GLN A 261 5.77 26.29 -7.53
CA GLN A 261 4.76 27.24 -7.92
C GLN A 261 4.11 26.91 -9.27
N LYS A 262 4.92 26.77 -10.33
CA LYS A 262 4.38 26.51 -11.69
C LYS A 262 3.58 25.22 -11.80
N ILE A 263 4.02 24.17 -11.10
CA ILE A 263 3.32 22.88 -11.13
C ILE A 263 2.02 22.97 -10.34
N ALA A 264 2.00 23.70 -9.23
CA ALA A 264 0.78 23.91 -8.45
C ALA A 264 -0.28 24.74 -9.21
N GLU A 265 0.15 25.83 -9.87
CA GLU A 265 -0.70 26.65 -10.75
C GLU A 265 -1.29 25.82 -11.90
N ASP A 266 -0.44 25.02 -12.58
CA ASP A 266 -0.84 24.19 -13.71
C ASP A 266 -1.81 23.08 -13.29
N PHE A 267 -1.52 22.40 -12.18
CA PHE A 267 -2.42 21.38 -11.64
C PHE A 267 -3.74 21.97 -11.12
N ALA A 268 -3.73 23.14 -10.50
CA ALA A 268 -4.97 23.80 -10.05
C ALA A 268 -5.90 24.13 -11.23
N ALA A 269 -5.35 24.69 -12.30
CA ALA A 269 -6.11 24.94 -13.52
C ALA A 269 -6.65 23.64 -14.15
N TYR A 270 -5.84 22.59 -14.16
CA TYR A 270 -6.27 21.28 -14.64
C TYR A 270 -7.39 20.68 -13.77
N LEU A 271 -7.30 20.78 -12.46
CA LEU A 271 -8.30 20.25 -11.53
C LEU A 271 -9.67 20.92 -11.68
N ASP A 272 -9.68 22.26 -11.90
CA ASP A 272 -10.92 23.00 -12.19
C ASP A 272 -11.59 22.51 -13.49
N LEU A 273 -10.79 22.26 -14.54
CA LEU A 273 -11.30 21.69 -15.79
C LEU A 273 -11.78 20.25 -15.60
N TYR A 274 -11.09 19.46 -14.84
CA TYR A 274 -11.44 18.07 -14.53
C TYR A 274 -12.84 17.98 -13.87
N TYR A 275 -13.10 18.79 -12.86
CA TYR A 275 -14.43 18.85 -12.22
C TYR A 275 -15.51 19.36 -13.17
N LYS A 276 -15.20 20.39 -13.96
CA LYS A 276 -16.13 20.90 -14.97
C LYS A 276 -16.47 19.81 -15.99
N TYR A 277 -15.52 19.03 -16.47
CA TYR A 277 -15.77 17.95 -17.41
C TYR A 277 -16.61 16.84 -16.78
N ARG A 278 -16.37 16.49 -15.52
CA ARG A 278 -17.18 15.52 -14.78
C ARG A 278 -18.66 15.90 -14.78
N ASP A 279 -18.96 17.16 -14.50
CA ASP A 279 -20.33 17.66 -14.43
C ASP A 279 -20.95 17.85 -15.83
N ASP A 280 -20.20 18.40 -16.77
CA ASP A 280 -20.65 18.71 -18.13
C ASP A 280 -20.95 17.45 -18.97
N TYR A 281 -20.19 16.39 -18.79
CA TYR A 281 -20.36 15.13 -19.52
C TYR A 281 -21.31 14.16 -18.83
N GLY A 282 -21.61 14.32 -17.55
CA GLY A 282 -22.50 13.43 -16.81
C GLY A 282 -21.94 12.01 -16.73
N VAL A 283 -20.76 11.85 -16.11
CA VAL A 283 -20.03 10.57 -16.03
C VAL A 283 -20.87 9.47 -15.39
N GLU A 284 -21.65 9.79 -14.35
CA GLU A 284 -22.54 8.84 -13.70
C GLU A 284 -23.66 8.35 -14.62
N GLU A 285 -24.22 9.23 -15.46
CA GLU A 285 -25.21 8.87 -16.45
C GLU A 285 -24.60 7.99 -17.56
N ILE A 286 -23.37 8.26 -17.99
CA ILE A 286 -22.66 7.41 -18.95
C ILE A 286 -22.49 5.99 -18.37
N LEU A 287 -22.01 5.87 -17.14
CA LEU A 287 -21.82 4.57 -16.48
C LEU A 287 -23.12 3.85 -16.12
N ALA A 288 -24.24 4.57 -16.11
CA ALA A 288 -25.58 4.02 -16.02
C ALA A 288 -26.21 3.65 -17.38
N GLY A 289 -25.46 3.81 -18.49
CA GLY A 289 -25.95 3.57 -19.85
C GLY A 289 -26.91 4.63 -20.40
N GLN A 290 -26.93 5.83 -19.81
CA GLN A 290 -27.89 6.90 -20.15
C GLN A 290 -27.15 8.10 -20.78
N VAL A 291 -26.58 7.91 -21.97
CA VAL A 291 -25.79 8.95 -22.65
C VAL A 291 -26.68 9.88 -23.46
N LYS A 292 -26.55 11.17 -23.23
CA LYS A 292 -27.25 12.22 -24.04
C LYS A 292 -26.55 12.39 -25.39
N PRO A 293 -27.27 12.47 -26.53
CA PRO A 293 -26.65 12.64 -27.85
C PRO A 293 -25.73 13.88 -27.95
N ALA A 294 -25.99 14.90 -27.15
CA ALA A 294 -25.19 16.15 -27.11
C ALA A 294 -23.74 15.86 -26.61
N VAL A 295 -23.52 14.83 -25.81
CA VAL A 295 -22.19 14.44 -25.32
C VAL A 295 -21.30 14.00 -26.48
N TYR A 296 -21.79 13.15 -27.37
CA TYR A 296 -21.05 12.71 -28.56
C TYR A 296 -20.72 13.87 -29.51
N ALA A 297 -21.68 14.77 -29.74
CA ALA A 297 -21.45 15.93 -30.59
C ALA A 297 -20.36 16.86 -30.03
N ARG A 298 -20.31 17.03 -28.73
CA ARG A 298 -19.27 17.81 -28.04
C ARG A 298 -17.89 17.15 -28.16
N LEU A 299 -17.80 15.84 -27.96
CA LEU A 299 -16.53 15.09 -28.01
C LEU A 299 -15.87 15.12 -29.38
N LEU A 300 -16.64 15.17 -30.45
CA LEU A 300 -16.11 15.34 -31.82
C LEU A 300 -15.28 16.62 -32.01
N GLN A 301 -15.53 17.64 -31.21
CA GLN A 301 -14.81 18.93 -31.26
C GLN A 301 -13.86 19.15 -30.10
N ALA A 302 -13.85 18.22 -29.09
CA ALA A 302 -13.04 18.34 -27.89
C ALA A 302 -11.55 18.10 -28.20
N PRO A 303 -10.63 18.87 -27.60
CA PRO A 303 -9.21 18.62 -27.68
C PRO A 303 -8.86 17.30 -26.99
N PHE A 304 -7.67 16.77 -27.31
CA PHE A 304 -7.24 15.47 -26.82
C PHE A 304 -7.21 15.39 -25.27
N ASP A 305 -6.75 16.43 -24.60
CA ASP A 305 -6.66 16.50 -23.13
C ASP A 305 -8.04 16.42 -22.46
N GLU A 306 -9.08 17.05 -23.05
CA GLU A 306 -10.48 16.95 -22.59
C GLU A 306 -11.00 15.53 -22.75
N ARG A 307 -10.74 14.89 -23.90
CA ARG A 307 -11.12 13.50 -24.16
C ARG A 307 -10.42 12.51 -23.22
N LEU A 308 -9.13 12.72 -22.98
CA LEU A 308 -8.36 11.88 -22.04
C LEU A 308 -8.82 12.08 -20.59
N SER A 309 -9.18 13.31 -20.21
CA SER A 309 -9.75 13.58 -18.89
C SER A 309 -11.08 12.85 -18.68
N LEU A 310 -11.93 12.78 -19.73
CA LEU A 310 -13.18 12.02 -19.66
C LEU A 310 -12.92 10.50 -19.52
N VAL A 311 -11.96 9.94 -20.26
CA VAL A 311 -11.55 8.53 -20.10
C VAL A 311 -11.11 8.26 -18.67
N SER A 312 -10.32 9.15 -18.08
CA SER A 312 -9.87 9.02 -16.69
C SER A 312 -11.02 9.12 -15.68
N LEU A 313 -12.00 9.96 -15.93
CA LEU A 313 -13.23 10.06 -15.13
C LEU A 313 -14.06 8.78 -15.18
N LEU A 314 -14.21 8.17 -16.37
CA LEU A 314 -14.91 6.90 -16.52
C LEU A 314 -14.17 5.76 -15.76
N LEU A 315 -12.85 5.69 -15.90
CA LEU A 315 -12.02 4.73 -15.18
C LEU A 315 -12.16 4.87 -13.66
N SER A 316 -12.13 6.10 -13.14
CA SER A 316 -12.35 6.39 -11.72
C SER A 316 -13.72 5.92 -11.22
N GLY A 317 -14.76 6.20 -11.99
CA GLY A 317 -16.11 5.73 -11.68
C GLY A 317 -16.23 4.21 -11.69
N LEU A 318 -15.55 3.53 -12.60
CA LEU A 318 -15.47 2.06 -12.64
C LEU A 318 -14.68 1.51 -11.45
N GLU A 319 -13.52 2.09 -11.12
CA GLU A 319 -12.70 1.65 -9.97
C GLU A 319 -13.46 1.73 -8.65
N THR A 320 -14.24 2.79 -8.46
CA THR A 320 -15.12 2.92 -7.28
C THR A 320 -16.10 1.75 -7.18
N ARG A 321 -16.68 1.32 -8.30
CA ARG A 321 -17.64 0.20 -8.35
C ARG A 321 -16.96 -1.15 -8.17
N PHE A 322 -15.80 -1.35 -8.77
CA PHE A 322 -14.99 -2.57 -8.56
C PHE A 322 -14.52 -2.71 -7.11
N ALA A 323 -14.08 -1.62 -6.51
CA ALA A 323 -13.70 -1.60 -5.09
C ALA A 323 -14.90 -1.92 -4.18
N ALA A 324 -16.09 -1.38 -4.48
CA ALA A 324 -17.31 -1.67 -3.72
C ALA A 324 -17.73 -3.13 -3.85
N SER A 325 -17.65 -3.72 -5.06
CA SER A 325 -17.93 -5.13 -5.32
C SER A 325 -16.95 -6.03 -4.55
N ARG A 326 -15.65 -5.77 -4.64
CA ARG A 326 -14.62 -6.54 -3.94
C ARG A 326 -14.73 -6.43 -2.42
N GLN A 327 -15.10 -5.26 -1.89
CA GLN A 327 -15.36 -5.11 -0.45
C GLN A 327 -16.58 -5.90 -0.01
N ALA A 328 -17.66 -5.90 -0.81
CA ALA A 328 -18.86 -6.68 -0.50
C ALA A 328 -18.56 -8.19 -0.50
N ASP A 329 -17.77 -8.65 -1.48
CA ASP A 329 -17.32 -10.03 -1.58
C ASP A 329 -16.45 -10.43 -0.37
N GLY A 330 -15.44 -9.63 -0.04
CA GLY A 330 -14.58 -9.88 1.14
C GLY A 330 -15.35 -9.91 2.46
N VAL A 331 -16.39 -9.07 2.61
CA VAL A 331 -17.27 -9.09 3.80
C VAL A 331 -18.10 -10.38 3.82
N ALA A 332 -18.66 -10.81 2.69
CA ALA A 332 -19.40 -12.06 2.58
C ALA A 332 -18.52 -13.25 2.91
N ASP A 333 -17.30 -13.31 2.39
CA ASP A 333 -16.31 -14.35 2.69
C ASP A 333 -15.95 -14.42 4.17
N ALA A 334 -15.68 -13.26 4.78
CA ALA A 334 -15.36 -13.19 6.20
C ALA A 334 -16.52 -13.67 7.09
N CYS A 335 -17.75 -13.26 6.76
CA CYS A 335 -18.96 -13.70 7.45
C CYS A 335 -19.23 -15.20 7.20
N TYR A 336 -19.04 -15.69 5.99
CA TYR A 336 -19.18 -17.12 5.67
C TYR A 336 -18.19 -17.98 6.47
N ALA A 337 -16.92 -17.59 6.48
CA ALA A 337 -15.90 -18.29 7.26
C ALA A 337 -16.26 -18.32 8.75
N PHE A 338 -16.74 -17.19 9.29
CA PHE A 338 -17.20 -17.10 10.69
C PHE A 338 -18.39 -18.01 10.96
N LEU A 339 -19.42 -17.99 10.12
CA LEU A 339 -20.62 -18.84 10.25
C LEU A 339 -20.30 -20.33 10.15
N ARG A 340 -19.34 -20.71 9.32
CA ARG A 340 -18.88 -22.09 9.25
C ARG A 340 -18.30 -22.59 10.58
N GLU A 341 -17.54 -21.76 11.26
CA GLU A 341 -17.00 -22.10 12.57
C GLU A 341 -18.11 -22.02 13.65
N ALA A 342 -19.01 -21.06 13.56
CA ALA A 342 -20.17 -20.97 14.47
C ALA A 342 -21.07 -22.22 14.36
N LYS A 343 -21.31 -22.74 13.16
CA LYS A 343 -22.07 -24.00 12.96
C LYS A 343 -21.42 -25.17 13.68
N LYS A 344 -20.10 -25.29 13.61
CA LYS A 344 -19.37 -26.38 14.32
C LYS A 344 -19.49 -26.19 15.86
N ALA A 345 -19.34 -24.96 16.34
CA ALA A 345 -19.43 -24.64 17.74
C ALA A 345 -20.84 -24.88 18.28
N PHE A 346 -21.90 -24.52 17.54
CA PHE A 346 -23.29 -24.80 17.92
C PHE A 346 -23.58 -26.29 18.04
N ALA A 347 -22.99 -27.12 17.19
CA ALA A 347 -23.14 -28.58 17.27
C ALA A 347 -22.56 -29.20 18.55
N THR A 348 -21.75 -28.47 19.31
CA THR A 348 -21.18 -28.93 20.60
C THR A 348 -21.97 -28.46 21.80
N LEU A 349 -22.99 -27.61 21.60
CA LEU A 349 -23.84 -27.12 22.69
C LEU A 349 -24.85 -28.17 23.13
N PRO A 350 -25.13 -28.28 24.44
CA PRO A 350 -26.28 -29.07 24.95
C PRO A 350 -27.60 -28.46 24.47
N ASP A 351 -28.54 -29.32 24.07
CA ASP A 351 -29.86 -28.89 23.56
C ASP A 351 -30.72 -28.10 24.57
N ASP A 352 -30.45 -28.24 25.86
CA ASP A 352 -31.25 -27.66 26.96
C ASP A 352 -30.68 -26.35 27.54
N LEU A 353 -29.70 -25.69 26.86
CA LEU A 353 -29.14 -24.45 27.42
C LEU A 353 -29.91 -23.23 26.91
N PRO A 354 -30.74 -22.57 27.77
CA PRO A 354 -31.40 -21.32 27.40
C PRO A 354 -30.32 -20.27 26.99
N ASP A 355 -30.54 -19.54 25.89
CA ASP A 355 -29.63 -18.55 25.37
C ASP A 355 -28.23 -19.05 24.97
N GLY A 356 -28.00 -20.37 24.95
CA GLY A 356 -26.69 -20.98 24.59
C GLY A 356 -26.13 -20.51 23.25
N PRO A 357 -26.91 -20.57 22.15
CA PRO A 357 -26.44 -20.13 20.83
C PRO A 357 -26.08 -18.64 20.78
N SER A 358 -26.90 -17.77 21.37
CA SER A 358 -26.64 -16.31 21.32
C SER A 358 -25.45 -15.90 22.17
N THR A 359 -25.27 -16.55 23.33
CA THR A 359 -24.11 -16.32 24.21
C THR A 359 -22.79 -16.78 23.57
N LEU A 360 -22.80 -17.99 22.95
CA LEU A 360 -21.64 -18.51 22.25
C LEU A 360 -21.29 -17.64 21.02
N PHE A 361 -22.30 -17.22 20.26
CA PHE A 361 -22.10 -16.34 19.11
C PHE A 361 -21.49 -15.00 19.52
N ALA A 362 -21.96 -14.41 20.60
CA ALA A 362 -21.40 -13.17 21.18
C ALA A 362 -19.93 -13.34 21.59
N GLN A 363 -19.60 -14.48 22.24
CA GLN A 363 -18.21 -14.79 22.60
C GLN A 363 -17.31 -14.91 21.36
N MET A 364 -17.78 -15.63 20.33
CA MET A 364 -17.03 -15.77 19.06
C MET A 364 -16.81 -14.42 18.37
N ILE A 365 -17.76 -13.50 18.43
CA ILE A 365 -17.60 -12.13 17.91
C ILE A 365 -16.54 -11.37 18.70
N ALA A 366 -16.51 -11.49 20.02
CA ALA A 366 -15.49 -10.86 20.86
C ALA A 366 -14.07 -11.39 20.54
N ASP A 367 -13.96 -12.71 20.31
CA ASP A 367 -12.71 -13.35 19.89
C ASP A 367 -12.26 -12.86 18.49
N TYR A 368 -13.21 -12.72 17.56
CA TYR A 368 -12.95 -12.18 16.21
C TYR A 368 -12.45 -10.72 16.28
N ASP A 369 -13.06 -9.88 17.11
CA ASP A 369 -12.62 -8.49 17.32
C ASP A 369 -11.22 -8.43 17.93
N THR A 370 -10.97 -9.22 18.98
CA THR A 370 -9.67 -9.33 19.64
C THR A 370 -8.59 -9.75 18.66
N ALA A 371 -8.86 -10.76 17.82
CA ALA A 371 -7.95 -11.20 16.78
C ALA A 371 -7.69 -10.11 15.71
N THR A 372 -8.73 -9.34 15.37
CA THR A 372 -8.61 -8.23 14.41
C THR A 372 -7.78 -7.09 14.99
N GLN A 373 -8.01 -6.70 16.25
CA GLN A 373 -7.22 -5.68 16.94
C GLN A 373 -5.74 -6.09 17.07
N LYS A 374 -5.48 -7.36 17.39
CA LYS A 374 -4.11 -7.89 17.47
C LYS A 374 -3.39 -7.82 16.12
N LYS A 375 -4.05 -8.24 15.04
CA LYS A 375 -3.48 -8.12 13.68
C LYS A 375 -3.26 -6.66 13.27
N GLN A 376 -4.17 -5.76 13.63
CA GLN A 376 -4.02 -4.34 13.37
C GLN A 376 -2.83 -3.75 14.14
N ALA A 377 -2.68 -4.03 15.42
CA ALA A 377 -1.55 -3.58 16.24
C ALA A 377 -0.21 -4.11 15.72
N SER A 378 -0.22 -5.31 15.12
CA SER A 378 0.97 -5.90 14.48
C SER A 378 1.31 -5.25 13.14
N GLY A 379 0.41 -4.45 12.52
CA GLY A 379 0.60 -3.90 11.18
C GLY A 379 0.41 -4.92 10.05
N LEU A 380 -0.17 -6.08 10.35
CA LEU A 380 -0.38 -7.20 9.40
C LEU A 380 -1.66 -7.08 8.56
N LEU A 381 -2.46 -6.04 8.77
CA LEU A 381 -3.67 -5.78 7.98
C LEU A 381 -3.43 -4.63 7.01
N SER A 382 -3.75 -4.83 5.75
CA SER A 382 -3.89 -3.75 4.78
C SER A 382 -5.09 -2.85 5.15
N ARG A 383 -5.15 -1.65 4.57
CA ARG A 383 -6.29 -0.73 4.76
C ARG A 383 -7.61 -1.40 4.33
N GLU A 384 -7.60 -2.11 3.22
CA GLU A 384 -8.76 -2.81 2.69
C GLU A 384 -9.20 -3.97 3.59
N GLU A 385 -8.29 -4.85 3.97
CA GLU A 385 -8.59 -5.96 4.90
C GLU A 385 -9.16 -5.46 6.23
N ARG A 386 -8.66 -4.33 6.72
CA ARG A 386 -9.20 -3.68 7.91
C ARG A 386 -10.65 -3.25 7.70
N ILE A 387 -10.98 -2.61 6.58
CA ILE A 387 -12.35 -2.18 6.26
C ILE A 387 -13.27 -3.39 6.17
N ILE A 388 -12.86 -4.45 5.45
CA ILE A 388 -13.62 -5.70 5.33
C ILE A 388 -13.91 -6.29 6.72
N ARG A 389 -12.89 -6.42 7.57
CA ARG A 389 -13.07 -6.98 8.92
C ARG A 389 -13.97 -6.15 9.81
N LEU A 390 -13.87 -4.82 9.74
CA LEU A 390 -14.76 -3.92 10.52
C LEU A 390 -16.21 -4.01 10.04
N ARG A 391 -16.45 -4.11 8.73
CA ARG A 391 -17.80 -4.28 8.17
C ARG A 391 -18.36 -5.67 8.51
N ALA A 392 -17.55 -6.73 8.42
CA ALA A 392 -17.96 -8.06 8.85
C ALA A 392 -18.31 -8.09 10.33
N TYR A 393 -17.48 -7.48 11.19
CA TYR A 393 -17.78 -7.33 12.61
C TYR A 393 -19.11 -6.61 12.85
N ALA A 394 -19.37 -5.51 12.13
CA ALA A 394 -20.63 -4.78 12.25
C ALA A 394 -21.84 -5.64 11.87
N ALA A 395 -21.77 -6.38 10.76
CA ALA A 395 -22.81 -7.31 10.32
C ALA A 395 -23.05 -8.43 11.37
N LEU A 396 -21.97 -9.05 11.85
CA LEU A 396 -22.07 -10.10 12.88
C LEU A 396 -22.69 -9.60 14.18
N ARG A 397 -22.39 -8.36 14.59
CA ARG A 397 -23.01 -7.71 15.77
C ARG A 397 -24.50 -7.44 15.56
N GLU A 398 -24.89 -7.04 14.36
CA GLU A 398 -26.31 -6.87 14.01
C GLU A 398 -27.05 -8.21 14.08
N TRP A 399 -26.47 -9.27 13.53
CA TRP A 399 -27.04 -10.63 13.57
C TRP A 399 -27.13 -11.19 15.00
N GLU A 400 -26.18 -10.90 15.86
CA GLU A 400 -26.23 -11.22 17.28
C GLU A 400 -27.41 -10.53 17.96
N GLY A 401 -27.65 -9.27 17.62
CA GLY A 401 -28.82 -8.53 18.10
C GLY A 401 -30.14 -9.15 17.64
N GLU A 402 -30.23 -9.68 16.42
CA GLU A 402 -31.40 -10.41 15.92
C GLU A 402 -31.60 -11.73 16.66
N LEU A 403 -30.51 -12.50 16.88
CA LEU A 403 -30.59 -13.76 17.64
C LEU A 403 -31.13 -13.53 19.06
N ARG A 404 -30.70 -12.49 19.75
CA ARG A 404 -31.21 -12.14 21.08
C ARG A 404 -32.66 -11.75 21.06
N ARG A 405 -33.09 -10.95 20.07
CA ARG A 405 -34.49 -10.51 19.92
C ARG A 405 -35.41 -11.67 19.60
N ALA A 406 -34.98 -12.61 18.78
CA ALA A 406 -35.75 -13.78 18.42
C ALA A 406 -35.87 -14.81 19.54
N ASN A 407 -35.02 -14.72 20.57
CA ASN A 407 -34.95 -15.66 21.70
C ASN A 407 -34.94 -17.12 21.21
N ALA A 408 -34.08 -17.39 20.17
CA ALA A 408 -34.03 -18.69 19.50
C ALA A 408 -33.72 -19.80 20.53
N ALA A 409 -34.67 -20.69 20.75
CA ALA A 409 -34.59 -21.69 21.81
C ALA A 409 -33.70 -22.88 21.46
N GLY A 410 -33.33 -23.05 20.20
CA GLY A 410 -32.52 -24.17 19.72
C GLY A 410 -31.40 -23.77 18.75
N THR A 411 -30.38 -24.63 18.66
CA THR A 411 -29.22 -24.40 17.78
C THR A 411 -29.60 -24.35 16.30
N GLN A 412 -30.59 -25.15 15.88
CA GLN A 412 -31.06 -25.19 14.48
C GLN A 412 -31.81 -23.90 14.12
N GLU A 413 -32.70 -23.42 14.98
CA GLU A 413 -33.46 -22.17 14.77
C GLU A 413 -32.53 -20.97 14.71
N ALA A 414 -31.55 -20.91 15.64
CA ALA A 414 -30.51 -19.87 15.63
C ALA A 414 -29.69 -19.88 14.33
N PHE A 415 -29.30 -21.06 13.86
CA PHE A 415 -28.54 -21.18 12.62
C PHE A 415 -29.37 -20.83 11.38
N ASP A 416 -30.64 -21.19 11.33
CA ASP A 416 -31.55 -20.84 10.23
C ASP A 416 -31.75 -19.32 10.14
N LEU A 417 -31.85 -18.62 11.29
CA LEU A 417 -31.91 -17.17 11.33
C LEU A 417 -30.61 -16.55 10.78
N LEU A 418 -29.46 -17.00 11.27
CA LEU A 418 -28.16 -16.52 10.77
C LEU A 418 -27.96 -16.79 9.27
N ARG A 419 -28.42 -17.92 8.78
CA ARG A 419 -28.38 -18.25 7.34
C ARG A 419 -29.24 -17.28 6.52
N ASN A 420 -30.42 -16.87 7.03
CA ASN A 420 -31.26 -15.89 6.34
C ASN A 420 -30.59 -14.51 6.28
N GLN A 421 -29.93 -14.08 7.37
CA GLN A 421 -29.17 -12.84 7.39
C GLN A 421 -27.98 -12.89 6.41
N PHE A 422 -27.30 -14.01 6.36
CA PHE A 422 -26.20 -14.21 5.40
C PHE A 422 -26.70 -14.20 3.94
N ASN A 423 -27.87 -14.80 3.65
CA ASN A 423 -28.43 -14.76 2.31
C ASN A 423 -28.71 -13.32 1.87
N ALA A 424 -29.28 -12.48 2.75
CA ALA A 424 -29.47 -11.06 2.44
C ALA A 424 -28.14 -10.32 2.16
N LEU A 425 -27.07 -10.66 2.89
CA LEU A 425 -25.74 -10.13 2.63
C LEU A 425 -25.19 -10.59 1.27
N ALA A 426 -25.41 -11.87 0.91
CA ALA A 426 -25.02 -12.43 -0.37
C ALA A 426 -25.78 -11.77 -1.53
N ASP A 427 -27.09 -11.54 -1.40
CA ASP A 427 -27.89 -10.83 -2.39
C ASP A 427 -27.38 -9.39 -2.61
N ALA A 428 -26.97 -8.70 -1.53
CA ALA A 428 -26.39 -7.36 -1.63
C ALA A 428 -25.01 -7.36 -2.32
N ARG A 429 -24.18 -8.40 -2.09
CA ARG A 429 -22.93 -8.64 -2.82
C ARG A 429 -23.19 -8.83 -4.32
N ASP A 430 -24.11 -9.73 -4.67
CA ASP A 430 -24.45 -10.04 -6.06
C ASP A 430 -24.95 -8.77 -6.78
N ALA A 431 -25.80 -7.99 -6.14
CA ALA A 431 -26.26 -6.71 -6.67
C ALA A 431 -25.13 -5.67 -6.85
N ALA A 432 -24.10 -5.70 -6.02
CA ALA A 432 -22.93 -4.83 -6.20
C ALA A 432 -22.08 -5.28 -7.39
N GLN A 433 -21.91 -6.57 -7.58
CA GLN A 433 -21.21 -7.15 -8.72
C GLN A 433 -21.94 -6.88 -10.04
N GLU A 434 -23.26 -7.06 -10.07
CA GLU A 434 -24.09 -6.76 -11.25
C GLU A 434 -24.01 -5.27 -11.64
N ARG A 435 -24.08 -4.36 -10.67
CA ARG A 435 -23.91 -2.92 -10.95
C ARG A 435 -22.55 -2.58 -11.53
N ALA A 436 -21.49 -3.21 -11.03
CA ALA A 436 -20.13 -2.99 -11.54
C ALA A 436 -19.98 -3.56 -12.97
N SER A 437 -20.53 -4.74 -13.26
CA SER A 437 -20.52 -5.34 -14.59
C SER A 437 -21.31 -4.49 -15.59
N ALA A 438 -22.52 -4.04 -15.22
CA ALA A 438 -23.34 -3.17 -16.07
C ALA A 438 -22.67 -1.84 -16.40
N ALA A 439 -21.97 -1.24 -15.41
CA ALA A 439 -21.22 0.00 -15.63
C ALA A 439 -20.00 -0.22 -16.56
N LEU A 440 -19.31 -1.36 -16.47
CA LEU A 440 -18.22 -1.72 -17.36
C LEU A 440 -18.70 -1.85 -18.81
N GLU A 441 -19.81 -2.56 -19.03
CA GLU A 441 -20.41 -2.69 -20.35
C GLU A 441 -20.88 -1.35 -20.91
N ALA A 442 -21.52 -0.50 -20.08
CA ALA A 442 -21.93 0.84 -20.48
C ALA A 442 -20.72 1.74 -20.84
N ALA A 443 -19.62 1.59 -20.11
CA ALA A 443 -18.38 2.32 -20.44
C ALA A 443 -17.82 1.86 -21.81
N PHE A 444 -17.81 0.55 -22.10
CA PHE A 444 -17.39 0.06 -23.42
C PHE A 444 -18.34 0.55 -24.52
N ASP A 445 -19.67 0.51 -24.31
CA ASP A 445 -20.64 1.04 -25.27
C ASP A 445 -20.35 2.52 -25.59
N PHE A 446 -20.07 3.30 -24.56
CA PHE A 446 -19.72 4.73 -24.72
C PHE A 446 -18.39 4.90 -25.47
N MET A 447 -17.35 4.17 -25.07
CA MET A 447 -16.02 4.26 -25.69
C MET A 447 -16.03 3.88 -27.17
N GLU A 448 -16.75 2.81 -27.53
CA GLU A 448 -16.91 2.37 -28.92
C GLU A 448 -17.64 3.41 -29.77
N GLN A 449 -18.71 4.02 -29.24
CA GLN A 449 -19.48 5.02 -29.95
C GLN A 449 -18.78 6.38 -30.05
N ALA A 450 -18.01 6.76 -29.03
CA ALA A 450 -17.37 8.07 -28.96
C ALA A 450 -16.00 8.10 -29.65
N PHE A 451 -15.24 7.03 -29.58
CA PHE A 451 -13.83 7.01 -29.89
C PHE A 451 -13.43 5.91 -30.89
N GLU A 452 -14.29 4.94 -31.15
CA GLU A 452 -13.97 3.81 -32.04
C GLU A 452 -12.65 3.12 -31.67
N GLU A 453 -11.78 2.85 -32.64
CA GLU A 453 -10.42 2.27 -32.45
C GLU A 453 -9.35 3.38 -32.31
N SER A 454 -9.58 4.36 -31.46
CA SER A 454 -8.69 5.50 -31.27
C SER A 454 -7.66 5.29 -30.14
N GLN A 455 -6.78 6.28 -29.97
CA GLN A 455 -5.81 6.30 -28.88
C GLN A 455 -6.47 6.30 -27.50
N GLU A 456 -7.66 6.91 -27.37
CA GLU A 456 -8.43 6.93 -26.14
C GLU A 456 -8.88 5.54 -25.72
N MET A 457 -9.31 4.69 -26.66
CA MET A 457 -9.64 3.29 -26.40
C MET A 457 -8.42 2.51 -25.95
N VAL A 458 -7.26 2.73 -26.56
CA VAL A 458 -6.00 2.11 -26.16
C VAL A 458 -5.66 2.47 -24.71
N VAL A 459 -5.77 3.75 -24.34
CA VAL A 459 -5.55 4.21 -22.96
C VAL A 459 -6.54 3.57 -22.01
N PHE A 460 -7.82 3.54 -22.35
CA PHE A 460 -8.88 2.96 -21.52
C PHE A 460 -8.60 1.49 -21.20
N VAL A 461 -8.33 0.66 -22.20
CA VAL A 461 -8.06 -0.79 -22.01
C VAL A 461 -6.74 -1.03 -21.29
N THR A 462 -5.71 -0.22 -21.58
CA THR A 462 -4.42 -0.30 -20.90
C THR A 462 -4.56 0.02 -19.40
N GLU A 463 -5.29 1.08 -19.06
CA GLU A 463 -5.52 1.44 -17.67
C GLU A 463 -6.34 0.38 -16.91
N LEU A 464 -7.37 -0.22 -17.54
CA LEU A 464 -8.10 -1.36 -16.96
C LEU A 464 -7.17 -2.57 -16.72
N THR A 465 -6.22 -2.82 -17.61
CA THR A 465 -5.23 -3.91 -17.46
C THR A 465 -4.26 -3.65 -16.30
N LEU A 466 -3.85 -2.41 -16.11
CA LEU A 466 -2.90 -2.00 -15.09
C LEU A 466 -3.54 -1.78 -13.71
N SER A 467 -4.86 -1.61 -13.65
CA SER A 467 -5.59 -1.50 -12.39
C SER A 467 -5.76 -2.88 -11.74
N PRO A 468 -5.23 -3.13 -10.53
CA PRO A 468 -5.41 -4.40 -9.84
C PRO A 468 -6.89 -4.71 -9.53
N ALA A 469 -7.68 -3.67 -9.23
CA ALA A 469 -9.10 -3.82 -8.93
C ALA A 469 -9.90 -4.22 -10.18
N ALA A 470 -9.67 -3.53 -11.31
CA ALA A 470 -10.31 -3.85 -12.57
C ALA A 470 -9.90 -5.22 -13.09
N HIS A 471 -8.61 -5.54 -13.05
CA HIS A 471 -8.08 -6.83 -13.50
C HIS A 471 -8.66 -8.00 -12.69
N ALA A 472 -8.70 -7.89 -11.36
CA ALA A 472 -9.30 -8.91 -10.50
C ALA A 472 -10.79 -9.10 -10.83
N PHE A 473 -11.56 -7.99 -10.89
CA PHE A 473 -12.97 -8.01 -11.20
C PHE A 473 -13.25 -8.65 -12.56
N ILE A 474 -12.57 -8.22 -13.62
CA ILE A 474 -12.76 -8.74 -14.99
C ILE A 474 -12.35 -10.21 -15.10
N THR A 475 -11.32 -10.64 -14.37
CA THR A 475 -10.89 -12.05 -14.35
C THR A 475 -11.94 -12.94 -13.71
N GLU A 476 -12.64 -12.47 -12.69
CA GLU A 476 -13.66 -13.21 -11.97
C GLU A 476 -14.99 -13.20 -12.69
N THR A 477 -15.46 -12.04 -13.16
CA THR A 477 -16.80 -11.88 -13.76
C THR A 477 -16.84 -12.12 -15.26
N GLY A 478 -15.69 -11.92 -15.93
CA GLY A 478 -15.56 -11.91 -17.38
C GLY A 478 -15.98 -10.56 -17.99
N CYS A 479 -15.37 -10.21 -19.11
CA CYS A 479 -15.82 -9.14 -20.02
C CYS A 479 -15.25 -9.46 -21.41
N GLU A 480 -16.09 -9.93 -22.33
CA GLU A 480 -15.64 -10.38 -23.64
C GLU A 480 -14.96 -9.26 -24.44
N ARG A 481 -15.52 -8.05 -24.38
CA ARG A 481 -14.97 -6.86 -25.05
C ARG A 481 -13.56 -6.53 -24.55
N TYR A 482 -13.36 -6.52 -23.23
CA TYR A 482 -12.02 -6.29 -22.67
C TYR A 482 -11.01 -7.29 -23.21
N PHE A 483 -11.32 -8.59 -23.22
CA PHE A 483 -10.40 -9.61 -23.70
C PHE A 483 -10.10 -9.48 -25.20
N GLN A 484 -11.08 -9.07 -26.00
CA GLN A 484 -10.90 -8.81 -27.41
C GLN A 484 -9.92 -7.65 -27.63
N TYR A 485 -10.19 -6.46 -27.07
CA TYR A 485 -9.31 -5.29 -27.21
C TYR A 485 -7.91 -5.52 -26.63
N ASN A 486 -7.79 -6.15 -25.47
CA ASN A 486 -6.50 -6.46 -24.87
C ASN A 486 -5.66 -7.43 -25.74
N LYS A 487 -6.27 -8.41 -26.36
CA LYS A 487 -5.61 -9.31 -27.31
C LYS A 487 -5.08 -8.58 -28.54
N ASP A 488 -5.86 -7.67 -29.09
CA ASP A 488 -5.49 -6.89 -30.26
C ASP A 488 -4.33 -5.94 -29.96
N LEU A 489 -4.36 -5.27 -28.80
CA LEU A 489 -3.24 -4.45 -28.29
C LEU A 489 -1.96 -5.26 -28.11
N LEU A 490 -2.02 -6.47 -27.55
CA LEU A 490 -0.87 -7.35 -27.39
C LEU A 490 -0.29 -7.80 -28.74
N LEU A 491 -1.13 -8.04 -29.75
CA LEU A 491 -0.71 -8.38 -31.10
C LEU A 491 -0.01 -7.21 -31.80
N ASP A 492 -0.52 -5.99 -31.63
CA ASP A 492 0.08 -4.80 -32.24
C ASP A 492 1.39 -4.42 -31.55
N HIS A 493 1.51 -4.55 -30.25
CA HIS A 493 2.78 -4.40 -29.53
C HIS A 493 3.82 -5.42 -30.01
N ARG A 494 3.44 -6.68 -30.22
CA ARG A 494 4.34 -7.71 -30.78
C ARG A 494 4.78 -7.39 -32.20
N LYS A 495 3.85 -6.95 -33.06
CA LYS A 495 4.19 -6.53 -34.44
C LYS A 495 5.14 -5.35 -34.44
N ALA A 496 4.87 -4.33 -33.60
CA ALA A 496 5.74 -3.15 -33.49
C ALA A 496 7.14 -3.50 -32.93
N ALA A 497 7.23 -4.41 -31.98
CA ALA A 497 8.50 -4.91 -31.45
C ALA A 497 9.31 -5.66 -32.52
N LEU A 498 8.68 -6.61 -33.22
CA LEU A 498 9.30 -7.35 -34.34
C LEU A 498 9.76 -6.41 -35.46
N GLN A 499 8.99 -5.37 -35.77
CA GLN A 499 9.34 -4.40 -36.79
C GLN A 499 10.54 -3.53 -36.40
N ARG A 500 10.66 -3.19 -35.12
CA ARG A 500 11.85 -2.48 -34.58
C ARG A 500 13.10 -3.38 -34.62
N GLU A 501 12.97 -4.66 -34.29
CA GLU A 501 14.06 -5.64 -34.37
C GLU A 501 14.51 -5.83 -35.82
N LEU A 502 13.59 -6.01 -36.78
CA LEU A 502 13.88 -6.11 -38.20
C LEU A 502 14.57 -4.85 -38.74
N ASN A 503 14.09 -3.66 -38.35
CA ASN A 503 14.73 -2.41 -38.77
C ASN A 503 16.14 -2.24 -38.17
N ALA A 504 16.35 -2.68 -36.93
CA ALA A 504 17.66 -2.66 -36.29
C ALA A 504 18.64 -3.65 -36.92
N GLU A 505 18.18 -4.84 -37.37
CA GLU A 505 18.99 -5.79 -38.10
C GLU A 505 19.33 -5.32 -39.54
N GLN A 506 18.37 -4.69 -40.22
CA GLN A 506 18.61 -4.08 -41.55
C GLN A 506 19.62 -2.93 -41.48
N GLN A 507 19.62 -2.12 -40.43
CA GLN A 507 20.61 -1.08 -40.20
C GLN A 507 22.00 -1.66 -39.86
N ARG A 508 22.07 -2.81 -39.22
CA ARG A 508 23.33 -3.52 -38.93
C ARG A 508 23.92 -4.24 -40.16
N SER A 509 23.06 -4.71 -41.05
CA SER A 509 23.47 -5.41 -42.29
C SER A 509 23.68 -4.50 -43.51
N GLY A 510 23.19 -3.25 -43.47
CA GLY A 510 23.40 -2.26 -44.54
C GLY A 510 24.64 -1.37 -44.37
N GLY A 511 25.50 -1.66 -43.40
CA GLY A 511 26.75 -0.94 -43.08
C GLY A 511 28.02 -1.71 -43.45
N ILE A 512 27.99 -2.57 -44.51
CA ILE A 512 29.18 -3.19 -45.12
C ILE A 512 29.40 -2.60 -46.50
#